data_be281e3772328c1c86165942e0d6a71c
#
_entry.id   be281e3772328c1c86165942e0d6a71c
#
_cell.length_a   1.000
_cell.length_b   1.000
_cell.length_c   1.000
_cell.angle_alpha   90.00
_cell.angle_beta   90.00
_cell.angle_gamma   90.00
#
_symmetry.space_group_name_H-M   'P 1'
#
loop_
_entity.id
_entity.type
_entity.pdbx_description
1 polymer ?
#
loop_
_entity_poly.entity_id
_entity_poly.type
_entity_poly.pdbx_seq_one_letter_code
_entity_poly.pdbx_strand_id
1 'polypeptide(L)'
;MLLAIDVGNTNTVLGVFNGDILEHSWRVKTDPRDTADELWLQYSALVAGFTITGIAICSTVPAVLREVRKLVNDHYADIKSVIIEPGVKTGVPLLVDNPKEIGADRIVNTLAASTLYGKSGAAIVVDFGTSTNLDVVSPTGEFLGGALAPGIEISVEALAARAAQLRKVELVKPKSVIGKNTVEALQSGTIYGFAGQVDGLVNRIIDELEDLYPDSGEVRVIATGGLAPLVLGISETIEFHEPDLTLIGLRLVHERN
;
A
#
# COMPACT_ATOMS: atom_id res chain seq x y z
N MET A 1 17.63 15.61 1.56
CA MET A 1 16.35 14.93 1.87
C MET A 1 16.22 13.64 1.10
N LEU A 2 15.47 12.66 1.58
CA LEU A 2 15.21 11.42 0.87
C LEU A 2 13.94 11.57 0.01
N LEU A 3 14.01 11.18 -1.26
CA LEU A 3 12.87 11.00 -2.14
C LEU A 3 12.47 9.52 -2.15
N ALA A 4 11.29 9.20 -1.64
CA ALA A 4 10.68 7.89 -1.71
C ALA A 4 9.68 7.85 -2.88
N ILE A 5 9.72 6.81 -3.72
CA ILE A 5 8.87 6.65 -4.90
C ILE A 5 8.23 5.27 -4.87
N ASP A 6 6.91 5.24 -4.72
CA ASP A 6 6.10 4.03 -4.82
C ASP A 6 5.34 4.01 -6.14
N VAL A 7 5.70 3.10 -7.04
CA VAL A 7 5.09 2.96 -8.37
C VAL A 7 4.08 1.82 -8.36
N GLY A 8 2.82 2.16 -8.11
CA GLY A 8 1.69 1.24 -8.23
C GLY A 8 1.09 1.21 -9.64
N ASN A 9 0.19 0.25 -9.90
CA ASN A 9 -0.43 0.06 -11.22
C ASN A 9 -1.30 1.24 -11.66
N THR A 10 -1.95 1.93 -10.73
CA THR A 10 -2.88 3.04 -11.02
C THR A 10 -2.25 4.39 -10.72
N ASN A 11 -1.52 4.49 -9.62
CA ASN A 11 -0.91 5.73 -9.16
C ASN A 11 0.53 5.49 -8.74
N THR A 12 1.36 6.50 -8.96
CA THR A 12 2.69 6.63 -8.36
C THR A 12 2.60 7.65 -7.23
N VAL A 13 3.12 7.30 -6.06
CA VAL A 13 3.19 8.19 -4.91
C VAL A 13 4.65 8.57 -4.68
N LEU A 14 4.91 9.88 -4.58
CA LEU A 14 6.22 10.42 -4.24
C LEU A 14 6.15 11.03 -2.84
N GLY A 15 7.18 10.86 -2.04
CA GLY A 15 7.29 11.47 -0.72
C GLY A 15 8.70 12.01 -0.47
N VAL A 16 8.80 13.17 0.14
CA VAL A 16 10.09 13.76 0.52
C VAL A 16 10.22 13.76 2.04
N PHE A 17 11.24 13.08 2.53
CA PHE A 17 11.55 13.00 3.96
C PHE A 17 12.73 13.88 4.36
N ASN A 18 12.59 14.51 5.52
CA ASN A 18 13.65 15.18 6.25
C ASN A 18 13.91 14.42 7.56
N GLY A 19 14.90 13.54 7.58
CA GLY A 19 15.00 12.53 8.63
C GLY A 19 13.76 11.63 8.65
N ASP A 20 13.06 11.58 9.78
CA ASP A 20 11.85 10.78 9.97
C ASP A 20 10.55 11.47 9.53
N ILE A 21 10.63 12.77 9.24
CA ILE A 21 9.44 13.59 8.95
C ILE A 21 9.15 13.57 7.45
N LEU A 22 7.95 13.16 7.08
CA LEU A 22 7.43 13.33 5.72
C LEU A 22 7.00 14.78 5.54
N GLU A 23 7.83 15.56 4.83
CA GLU A 23 7.57 16.99 4.60
C GLU A 23 6.45 17.21 3.58
N HIS A 24 6.41 16.37 2.55
CA HIS A 24 5.38 16.44 1.53
C HIS A 24 5.22 15.11 0.78
N SER A 25 4.01 14.86 0.29
CA SER A 25 3.73 13.75 -0.62
C SER A 25 2.84 14.19 -1.79
N TRP A 26 3.03 13.54 -2.93
CA TRP A 26 2.25 13.75 -4.15
C TRP A 26 1.78 12.41 -4.69
N ARG A 27 0.61 12.42 -5.29
CA ARG A 27 0.07 11.27 -6.01
C ARG A 27 -0.16 11.68 -7.46
N VAL A 28 0.47 10.96 -8.37
CA VAL A 28 0.33 11.15 -9.82
C VAL A 28 -0.19 9.86 -10.45
N LYS A 29 -0.82 9.95 -11.61
CA LYS A 29 -1.27 8.77 -12.34
C LYS A 29 -0.05 8.00 -12.86
N THR A 30 -0.07 6.68 -12.80
CA THR A 30 0.91 5.83 -13.47
C THR A 30 0.47 5.60 -14.92
N ASP A 31 1.31 5.98 -15.89
CA ASP A 31 1.16 5.55 -17.29
C ASP A 31 2.35 4.64 -17.65
N PRO A 32 2.12 3.35 -17.97
CA PRO A 32 3.20 2.43 -18.32
C PRO A 32 3.92 2.75 -19.64
N ARG A 33 3.47 3.78 -20.38
CA ARG A 33 4.06 4.26 -21.63
C ARG A 33 4.95 5.48 -21.44
N ASP A 34 4.94 6.10 -20.25
CA ASP A 34 5.78 7.27 -19.96
C ASP A 34 7.25 6.92 -20.13
N THR A 35 7.98 7.80 -20.79
CA THR A 35 9.44 7.73 -20.93
C THR A 35 10.14 8.32 -19.70
N ALA A 36 11.42 8.04 -19.54
CA ALA A 36 12.23 8.60 -18.46
C ALA A 36 12.20 10.15 -18.47
N ASP A 37 12.17 10.78 -19.64
CA ASP A 37 12.16 12.23 -19.78
C ASP A 37 10.80 12.83 -19.37
N GLU A 38 9.68 12.17 -19.70
CA GLU A 38 8.34 12.59 -19.25
C GLU A 38 8.20 12.45 -17.73
N LEU A 39 8.65 11.34 -17.16
CA LEU A 39 8.69 11.14 -15.71
C LEU A 39 9.60 12.18 -15.03
N TRP A 40 10.76 12.51 -15.64
CA TRP A 40 11.65 13.55 -15.12
C TRP A 40 10.99 14.92 -15.09
N LEU A 41 10.35 15.34 -16.18
CA LEU A 41 9.60 16.61 -16.22
C LEU A 41 8.56 16.69 -15.12
N GLN A 42 7.81 15.60 -14.91
CA GLN A 42 6.77 15.54 -13.88
C GLN A 42 7.36 15.54 -12.47
N TYR A 43 8.32 14.66 -12.18
CA TYR A 43 8.84 14.47 -10.82
C TYR A 43 9.72 15.66 -10.40
N SER A 44 10.58 16.17 -11.30
CA SER A 44 11.43 17.32 -11.00
C SER A 44 10.63 18.57 -10.64
N ALA A 45 9.50 18.80 -11.31
CA ALA A 45 8.60 19.90 -10.99
C ALA A 45 7.99 19.77 -9.59
N LEU A 46 7.63 18.54 -9.18
CA LEU A 46 7.06 18.29 -7.86
C LEU A 46 8.08 18.49 -6.74
N VAL A 47 9.32 18.08 -6.97
CA VAL A 47 10.39 18.16 -5.94
C VAL A 47 11.28 19.41 -6.05
N ALA A 48 10.92 20.38 -6.90
CA ALA A 48 11.76 21.55 -7.22
C ALA A 48 12.19 22.39 -5.99
N GLY A 49 11.45 22.33 -4.90
CA GLY A 49 11.78 23.06 -3.65
C GLY A 49 12.69 22.30 -2.68
N PHE A 50 13.11 21.07 -3.02
CA PHE A 50 13.80 20.18 -2.10
C PHE A 50 15.19 19.78 -2.62
N THR A 51 16.17 19.73 -1.72
CA THR A 51 17.50 19.19 -2.05
C THR A 51 17.51 17.69 -1.79
N ILE A 52 17.41 16.89 -2.85
CA ILE A 52 17.39 15.43 -2.75
C ILE A 52 18.82 14.92 -2.59
N THR A 53 19.05 14.10 -1.56
CA THR A 53 20.35 13.50 -1.21
C THR A 53 20.31 11.99 -1.09
N GLY A 54 19.13 11.38 -1.29
CA GLY A 54 18.90 9.95 -1.32
C GLY A 54 17.61 9.63 -2.04
N ILE A 55 17.50 8.43 -2.63
CA ILE A 55 16.31 7.97 -3.34
C ILE A 55 16.02 6.52 -2.93
N ALA A 56 14.74 6.23 -2.66
CA ALA A 56 14.25 4.87 -2.42
C ALA A 56 13.04 4.60 -3.32
N ILE A 57 13.02 3.45 -3.98
CA ILE A 57 12.00 3.14 -5.00
C ILE A 57 11.48 1.73 -4.80
N CYS A 58 10.16 1.55 -4.78
CA CYS A 58 9.52 0.27 -5.08
C CYS A 58 8.60 0.40 -6.30
N SER A 59 8.36 -0.70 -6.97
CA SER A 59 7.46 -0.71 -8.13
C SER A 59 6.85 -2.09 -8.32
N THR A 60 5.56 -2.09 -8.62
CA THR A 60 4.82 -3.25 -9.12
C THR A 60 4.65 -3.21 -10.65
N VAL A 61 5.22 -2.19 -11.34
CA VAL A 61 5.06 -1.96 -12.79
C VAL A 61 6.45 -2.01 -13.46
N PRO A 62 6.87 -3.16 -14.01
CA PRO A 62 8.22 -3.32 -14.57
C PRO A 62 8.58 -2.35 -15.69
N ALA A 63 7.59 -1.95 -16.53
CA ALA A 63 7.83 -0.98 -17.60
C ALA A 63 8.21 0.39 -17.05
N VAL A 64 7.45 0.89 -16.05
CA VAL A 64 7.75 2.19 -15.41
C VAL A 64 9.04 2.10 -14.59
N LEU A 65 9.29 1.00 -13.90
CA LEU A 65 10.53 0.82 -13.13
C LEU A 65 11.78 0.97 -14.00
N ARG A 66 11.74 0.45 -15.23
CA ARG A 66 12.84 0.61 -16.19
C ARG A 66 13.11 2.09 -16.51
N GLU A 67 12.05 2.85 -16.76
CA GLU A 67 12.17 4.28 -17.09
C GLU A 67 12.55 5.12 -15.85
N VAL A 68 12.02 4.82 -14.66
CA VAL A 68 12.45 5.46 -13.41
C VAL A 68 13.93 5.18 -13.12
N ARG A 69 14.40 3.96 -13.37
CA ARG A 69 15.83 3.63 -13.23
C ARG A 69 16.70 4.47 -14.17
N LYS A 70 16.27 4.65 -15.43
CA LYS A 70 16.94 5.51 -16.38
C LYS A 70 16.96 6.96 -15.92
N LEU A 71 15.80 7.49 -15.46
CA LEU A 71 15.67 8.82 -14.88
C LEU A 71 16.68 9.02 -13.73
N VAL A 72 16.76 8.06 -12.80
CA VAL A 72 17.70 8.15 -11.66
C VAL A 72 19.15 8.17 -12.15
N ASN A 73 19.52 7.32 -13.11
CA ASN A 73 20.87 7.28 -13.66
C ASN A 73 21.24 8.58 -14.39
N ASP A 74 20.30 9.17 -15.11
CA ASP A 74 20.55 10.36 -15.93
C ASP A 74 20.61 11.65 -15.08
N HIS A 75 19.84 11.74 -14.01
CA HIS A 75 19.67 12.99 -13.24
C HIS A 75 20.16 12.93 -11.79
N TYR A 76 20.35 11.73 -11.23
CA TYR A 76 20.70 11.50 -9.83
C TYR A 76 21.86 10.51 -9.67
N ALA A 77 22.77 10.43 -10.66
CA ALA A 77 23.87 9.44 -10.68
C ALA A 77 24.77 9.49 -9.43
N ASP A 78 24.97 10.67 -8.86
CA ASP A 78 25.83 10.88 -7.69
C ASP A 78 25.10 10.70 -6.35
N ILE A 79 23.80 10.37 -6.38
CA ILE A 79 22.97 10.24 -5.20
C ILE A 79 22.73 8.75 -4.91
N LYS A 80 22.90 8.38 -3.63
CA LYS A 80 22.58 7.02 -3.17
C LYS A 80 21.11 6.69 -3.50
N SER A 81 20.91 5.71 -4.35
CA SER A 81 19.59 5.20 -4.71
C SER A 81 19.43 3.73 -4.36
N VAL A 82 18.29 3.39 -3.77
CA VAL A 82 17.92 2.02 -3.39
C VAL A 82 16.63 1.65 -4.10
N ILE A 83 16.68 0.66 -4.99
CA ILE A 83 15.53 0.11 -5.68
C ILE A 83 15.21 -1.23 -5.03
N ILE A 84 13.99 -1.43 -4.55
CA ILE A 84 13.60 -2.65 -3.85
C ILE A 84 13.50 -3.80 -4.85
N GLU A 85 14.51 -4.63 -4.84
CA GLU A 85 14.67 -5.82 -5.70
C GLU A 85 15.33 -6.96 -4.91
N PRO A 86 15.33 -8.19 -5.42
CA PRO A 86 16.05 -9.29 -4.78
C PRO A 86 17.52 -8.95 -4.52
N GLY A 87 17.94 -9.10 -3.26
CA GLY A 87 19.30 -8.77 -2.80
C GLY A 87 19.41 -7.47 -2.02
N VAL A 88 18.42 -6.59 -2.03
CA VAL A 88 18.35 -5.41 -1.15
C VAL A 88 18.10 -5.84 0.29
N LYS A 89 18.79 -5.22 1.24
CA LYS A 89 18.62 -5.50 2.67
C LYS A 89 17.35 -4.86 3.20
N THR A 90 16.24 -5.54 3.08
CA THR A 90 14.96 -5.06 3.64
C THR A 90 14.88 -5.27 5.15
N GLY A 91 15.53 -6.33 5.66
CA GLY A 91 15.43 -6.76 7.06
C GLY A 91 14.10 -7.43 7.38
N VAL A 92 13.34 -7.85 6.35
CA VAL A 92 12.09 -8.60 6.48
C VAL A 92 12.32 -10.02 5.99
N PRO A 93 12.33 -11.02 6.88
CA PRO A 93 12.30 -12.41 6.45
C PRO A 93 10.94 -12.73 5.80
N LEU A 94 10.97 -13.45 4.67
CA LEU A 94 9.77 -13.85 3.94
C LEU A 94 9.51 -15.34 4.19
N LEU A 95 8.57 -15.65 5.05
CA LEU A 95 8.20 -17.03 5.43
C LEU A 95 7.05 -17.53 4.55
N VAL A 96 7.29 -17.59 3.25
CA VAL A 96 6.33 -18.00 2.23
C VAL A 96 6.98 -18.98 1.27
N ASP A 97 6.19 -19.79 0.58
CA ASP A 97 6.67 -20.82 -0.35
C ASP A 97 7.52 -20.26 -1.49
N ASN A 98 7.11 -19.11 -2.05
CA ASN A 98 7.82 -18.44 -3.14
C ASN A 98 8.04 -16.95 -2.85
N PRO A 99 9.15 -16.58 -2.19
CA PRO A 99 9.46 -15.19 -1.88
C PRO A 99 9.56 -14.25 -3.09
N LYS A 100 9.80 -14.79 -4.30
CA LYS A 100 9.94 -13.98 -5.52
C LYS A 100 8.61 -13.46 -6.05
N GLU A 101 7.49 -14.00 -5.58
CA GLU A 101 6.14 -13.56 -5.96
C GLU A 101 5.63 -12.39 -5.12
N ILE A 102 6.34 -12.06 -4.03
CA ILE A 102 5.91 -10.98 -3.14
C ILE A 102 6.29 -9.64 -3.73
N GLY A 103 5.29 -8.78 -3.91
CA GLY A 103 5.49 -7.40 -4.36
C GLY A 103 6.37 -6.60 -3.41
N ALA A 104 7.20 -5.71 -3.98
CA ALA A 104 8.11 -4.88 -3.21
C ALA A 104 7.38 -3.95 -2.22
N ASP A 105 6.19 -3.48 -2.58
CA ASP A 105 5.27 -2.70 -1.75
C ASP A 105 4.87 -3.45 -0.49
N ARG A 106 4.52 -4.73 -0.60
CA ARG A 106 4.14 -5.57 0.54
C ARG A 106 5.31 -5.78 1.52
N ILE A 107 6.53 -5.92 1.00
CA ILE A 107 7.74 -6.06 1.82
C ILE A 107 8.02 -4.78 2.62
N VAL A 108 7.95 -3.62 1.97
CA VAL A 108 8.20 -2.35 2.67
C VAL A 108 7.07 -1.99 3.64
N ASN A 109 5.82 -2.34 3.32
CA ASN A 109 4.68 -2.21 4.24
C ASN A 109 4.87 -3.08 5.50
N THR A 110 5.34 -4.32 5.33
CA THR A 110 5.69 -5.22 6.46
C THR A 110 6.75 -4.59 7.36
N LEU A 111 7.81 -4.04 6.76
CA LEU A 111 8.86 -3.35 7.52
C LEU A 111 8.32 -2.17 8.32
N ALA A 112 7.50 -1.32 7.67
CA ALA A 112 6.91 -0.16 8.31
C ALA A 112 5.97 -0.57 9.46
N ALA A 113 5.07 -1.52 9.20
CA ALA A 113 4.13 -2.02 10.19
C ALA A 113 4.85 -2.63 11.41
N SER A 114 5.85 -3.49 11.18
CA SER A 114 6.66 -4.07 12.26
C SER A 114 7.40 -2.99 13.05
N THR A 115 7.94 -1.96 12.40
CA THR A 115 8.69 -0.90 13.06
C THR A 115 7.80 0.01 13.90
N LEU A 116 6.62 0.37 13.38
CA LEU A 116 5.71 1.32 14.03
C LEU A 116 4.82 0.67 15.08
N TYR A 117 4.36 -0.56 14.83
CA TYR A 117 3.30 -1.23 15.60
C TYR A 117 3.75 -2.57 16.21
N GLY A 118 4.84 -3.18 15.73
CA GLY A 118 5.28 -4.52 16.12
C GLY A 118 5.76 -4.69 17.57
N LYS A 119 5.86 -3.60 18.35
CA LYS A 119 6.24 -3.69 19.78
C LYS A 119 5.20 -4.38 20.65
N SER A 120 3.97 -4.46 20.21
CA SER A 120 2.84 -5.03 20.95
C SER A 120 2.47 -6.45 20.52
N GLY A 121 3.05 -6.98 19.45
CA GLY A 121 2.72 -8.31 18.92
C GLY A 121 2.76 -8.37 17.40
N ALA A 122 1.97 -9.27 16.82
CA ALA A 122 1.81 -9.39 15.39
C ALA A 122 1.04 -8.20 14.80
N ALA A 123 1.09 -8.04 13.47
CA ALA A 123 0.33 -7.00 12.79
C ALA A 123 -0.32 -7.55 11.50
N ILE A 124 -1.45 -6.95 11.13
CA ILE A 124 -2.13 -7.17 9.85
C ILE A 124 -2.19 -5.83 9.13
N VAL A 125 -1.59 -5.75 7.96
CA VAL A 125 -1.69 -4.57 7.09
C VAL A 125 -2.81 -4.82 6.08
N VAL A 126 -3.82 -3.96 6.09
CA VAL A 126 -4.91 -3.98 5.11
C VAL A 126 -4.68 -2.85 4.12
N ASP A 127 -4.22 -3.19 2.92
CA ASP A 127 -3.98 -2.22 1.85
C ASP A 127 -5.16 -2.18 0.87
N PHE A 128 -5.83 -1.02 0.81
CA PHE A 128 -6.94 -0.74 -0.09
C PHE A 128 -6.46 -0.03 -1.36
N GLY A 129 -5.80 -0.79 -2.22
CA GLY A 129 -5.31 -0.37 -3.53
C GLY A 129 -6.13 -0.91 -4.71
N THR A 130 -5.44 -1.27 -5.78
CA THR A 130 -5.99 -1.99 -6.94
C THR A 130 -6.59 -3.34 -6.52
N SER A 131 -5.95 -4.01 -5.57
CA SER A 131 -6.48 -5.15 -4.79
C SER A 131 -6.72 -4.69 -3.35
N THR A 132 -7.46 -5.52 -2.58
CA THR A 132 -7.50 -5.44 -1.13
C THR A 132 -6.60 -6.55 -0.60
N ASN A 133 -5.44 -6.16 -0.06
CA ASN A 133 -4.47 -7.10 0.49
C ASN A 133 -4.54 -7.08 2.01
N LEU A 134 -4.45 -8.25 2.62
CA LEU A 134 -4.23 -8.40 4.05
C LEU A 134 -2.88 -9.09 4.23
N ASP A 135 -1.87 -8.34 4.64
CA ASP A 135 -0.50 -8.80 4.83
C ASP A 135 -0.25 -9.09 6.30
N VAL A 136 0.19 -10.30 6.60
CA VAL A 136 0.37 -10.76 7.97
C VAL A 136 1.84 -10.67 8.37
N VAL A 137 2.08 -9.97 9.48
CA VAL A 137 3.41 -9.72 10.04
C VAL A 137 3.52 -10.43 11.39
N SER A 138 4.53 -11.28 11.55
CA SER A 138 4.78 -11.98 12.81
C SER A 138 5.19 -11.02 13.93
N PRO A 139 5.14 -11.44 15.20
CA PRO A 139 5.65 -10.63 16.32
C PRO A 139 7.12 -10.25 16.22
N THR A 140 7.90 -10.98 15.42
CA THR A 140 9.33 -10.74 15.16
C THR A 140 9.60 -10.00 13.86
N GLY A 141 8.55 -9.56 13.13
CA GLY A 141 8.67 -8.72 11.94
C GLY A 141 8.84 -9.48 10.63
N GLU A 142 8.51 -10.76 10.59
CA GLU A 142 8.54 -11.58 9.39
C GLU A 142 7.23 -11.46 8.62
N PHE A 143 7.31 -11.52 7.30
CA PHE A 143 6.14 -11.61 6.43
C PHE A 143 5.67 -13.07 6.36
N LEU A 144 4.47 -13.35 6.85
CA LEU A 144 3.90 -14.70 6.92
C LEU A 144 3.02 -15.06 5.71
N GLY A 145 2.74 -14.10 4.84
CA GLY A 145 1.75 -14.26 3.78
C GLY A 145 0.51 -13.42 4.04
N GLY A 146 -0.66 -13.91 3.67
CA GLY A 146 -1.91 -13.19 3.89
C GLY A 146 -3.01 -13.53 2.91
N ALA A 147 -3.99 -12.64 2.76
CA ALA A 147 -5.11 -12.79 1.84
C ALA A 147 -5.11 -11.68 0.79
N LEU A 148 -5.58 -12.00 -0.41
CA LEU A 148 -5.70 -11.05 -1.52
C LEU A 148 -7.11 -11.17 -2.12
N ALA A 149 -7.79 -10.04 -2.22
CA ALA A 149 -9.11 -9.93 -2.84
C ALA A 149 -9.12 -8.81 -3.90
N PRO A 150 -10.10 -8.82 -4.82
CA PRO A 150 -10.29 -7.68 -5.72
C PRO A 150 -10.48 -6.38 -4.93
N GLY A 151 -9.90 -5.27 -5.42
CA GLY A 151 -10.08 -3.97 -4.80
C GLY A 151 -11.49 -3.41 -5.00
N ILE A 152 -11.82 -2.40 -4.20
CA ILE A 152 -13.15 -1.78 -4.19
C ILE A 152 -13.52 -1.23 -5.57
N GLU A 153 -12.61 -0.44 -6.18
CA GLU A 153 -12.87 0.23 -7.46
C GLU A 153 -13.03 -0.78 -8.60
N ILE A 154 -12.13 -1.77 -8.69
CA ILE A 154 -12.19 -2.84 -9.70
C ILE A 154 -13.51 -3.63 -9.58
N SER A 155 -13.95 -3.94 -8.37
CA SER A 155 -15.18 -4.70 -8.14
C SER A 155 -16.41 -3.94 -8.63
N VAL A 156 -16.48 -2.63 -8.35
CA VAL A 156 -17.57 -1.77 -8.83
C VAL A 156 -17.53 -1.59 -10.35
N GLU A 157 -16.33 -1.41 -10.93
CA GLU A 157 -16.16 -1.30 -12.37
C GLU A 157 -16.53 -2.59 -13.10
N ALA A 158 -16.12 -3.75 -12.56
CA ALA A 158 -16.50 -5.05 -13.13
C ALA A 158 -18.00 -5.29 -13.09
N LEU A 159 -18.67 -4.88 -12.01
CA LEU A 159 -20.12 -4.95 -11.90
C LEU A 159 -20.81 -4.02 -12.91
N ALA A 160 -20.36 -2.76 -12.99
CA ALA A 160 -20.90 -1.78 -13.94
C ALA A 160 -20.71 -2.22 -15.40
N ALA A 161 -19.57 -2.80 -15.75
CA ALA A 161 -19.28 -3.27 -17.10
C ALA A 161 -20.18 -4.46 -17.55
N ARG A 162 -20.67 -5.25 -16.60
CA ARG A 162 -21.49 -6.45 -16.90
C ARG A 162 -22.98 -6.27 -16.66
N ALA A 163 -23.38 -5.27 -15.90
CA ALA A 163 -24.78 -4.98 -15.60
C ALA A 163 -25.28 -3.84 -16.48
N ALA A 164 -26.12 -4.12 -17.47
CA ALA A 164 -26.55 -3.22 -18.55
C ALA A 164 -27.17 -1.87 -18.09
N GLN A 165 -27.54 -1.74 -16.82
CA GLN A 165 -28.20 -0.54 -16.28
C GLN A 165 -27.41 0.14 -15.14
N LEU A 166 -26.25 -0.38 -14.72
CA LEU A 166 -25.46 0.24 -13.65
C LEU A 166 -24.49 1.26 -14.24
N ARG A 167 -24.62 2.50 -13.81
CA ARG A 167 -23.67 3.58 -14.13
C ARG A 167 -22.56 3.62 -13.08
N LYS A 168 -21.42 4.23 -13.41
CA LYS A 168 -20.37 4.55 -12.43
C LYS A 168 -20.99 5.44 -11.34
N VAL A 169 -20.94 4.97 -10.10
CA VAL A 169 -21.52 5.64 -8.93
C VAL A 169 -20.37 6.12 -8.06
N GLU A 170 -20.50 7.34 -7.53
CA GLU A 170 -19.57 7.85 -6.53
C GLU A 170 -19.68 7.01 -5.25
N LEU A 171 -18.53 6.54 -4.76
CA LEU A 171 -18.47 5.73 -3.55
C LEU A 171 -18.44 6.64 -2.33
N VAL A 172 -19.57 6.78 -1.70
CA VAL A 172 -19.75 7.52 -0.44
C VAL A 172 -20.52 6.64 0.55
N LYS A 173 -20.28 6.87 1.84
CA LYS A 173 -20.99 6.14 2.90
C LYS A 173 -22.50 6.38 2.78
N PRO A 174 -23.32 5.33 2.60
CA PRO A 174 -24.75 5.47 2.48
C PRO A 174 -25.39 5.82 3.83
N LYS A 175 -26.56 6.46 3.79
CA LYS A 175 -27.30 6.83 5.00
C LYS A 175 -27.86 5.63 5.76
N SER A 176 -28.10 4.53 5.07
CA SER A 176 -28.68 3.30 5.61
C SER A 176 -28.14 2.08 4.88
N VAL A 177 -28.04 0.97 5.59
CA VAL A 177 -27.67 -0.33 4.99
C VAL A 177 -28.73 -0.77 3.95
N ILE A 178 -30.01 -0.48 4.20
CA ILE A 178 -31.10 -0.75 3.27
C ILE A 178 -31.23 0.42 2.29
N GLY A 179 -30.60 0.30 1.10
CA GLY A 179 -30.74 1.27 0.02
C GLY A 179 -32.16 1.28 -0.55
N LYS A 180 -32.68 2.48 -0.85
CA LYS A 180 -34.04 2.67 -1.40
C LYS A 180 -34.05 2.80 -2.93
N ASN A 181 -32.89 2.86 -3.55
CA ASN A 181 -32.67 2.89 -5.00
C ASN A 181 -31.38 2.17 -5.34
N THR A 182 -31.13 1.95 -6.64
CA THR A 182 -29.95 1.19 -7.12
C THR A 182 -28.62 1.81 -6.68
N VAL A 183 -28.51 3.13 -6.66
CA VAL A 183 -27.29 3.86 -6.25
C VAL A 183 -26.98 3.60 -4.77
N GLU A 184 -27.98 3.81 -3.91
CA GLU A 184 -27.82 3.56 -2.47
C GLU A 184 -27.56 2.07 -2.17
N ALA A 185 -28.22 1.16 -2.88
CA ALA A 185 -28.01 -0.28 -2.73
C ALA A 185 -26.57 -0.67 -3.15
N LEU A 186 -26.06 -0.10 -4.25
CA LEU A 186 -24.69 -0.33 -4.70
C LEU A 186 -23.66 0.24 -3.70
N GLN A 187 -23.87 1.48 -3.23
CA GLN A 187 -23.02 2.10 -2.21
C GLN A 187 -23.01 1.29 -0.93
N SER A 188 -24.18 0.85 -0.46
CA SER A 188 -24.33 0.02 0.74
C SER A 188 -23.62 -1.32 0.59
N GLY A 189 -23.89 -2.05 -0.49
CA GLY A 189 -23.26 -3.35 -0.74
C GLY A 189 -21.74 -3.23 -0.90
N THR A 190 -21.24 -2.15 -1.49
CA THR A 190 -19.81 -1.91 -1.64
C THR A 190 -19.17 -1.56 -0.29
N ILE A 191 -19.63 -0.52 0.38
CA ILE A 191 -18.96 0.01 1.57
C ILE A 191 -19.05 -0.98 2.74
N TYR A 192 -20.26 -1.43 3.09
CA TYR A 192 -20.45 -2.41 4.18
C TYR A 192 -19.96 -3.81 3.80
N GLY A 193 -20.03 -4.17 2.51
CA GLY A 193 -19.52 -5.45 2.02
C GLY A 193 -18.01 -5.55 2.15
N PHE A 194 -17.25 -4.52 1.76
CA PHE A 194 -15.80 -4.51 1.92
C PHE A 194 -15.37 -4.41 3.38
N ALA A 195 -16.04 -3.61 4.22
CA ALA A 195 -15.80 -3.59 5.66
C ALA A 195 -16.00 -4.99 6.26
N GLY A 196 -17.13 -5.63 6.01
CA GLY A 196 -17.41 -6.98 6.51
C GLY A 196 -16.49 -8.05 5.94
N GLN A 197 -16.00 -7.92 4.69
CA GLN A 197 -14.99 -8.81 4.11
C GLN A 197 -13.69 -8.71 4.89
N VAL A 198 -13.23 -7.49 5.17
CA VAL A 198 -12.00 -7.25 5.93
C VAL A 198 -12.16 -7.77 7.34
N ASP A 199 -13.23 -7.41 8.06
CA ASP A 199 -13.47 -7.85 9.43
C ASP A 199 -13.52 -9.38 9.51
N GLY A 200 -14.19 -10.02 8.57
CA GLY A 200 -14.28 -11.48 8.52
C GLY A 200 -12.96 -12.20 8.22
N LEU A 201 -12.06 -11.59 7.42
CA LEU A 201 -10.72 -12.11 7.15
C LEU A 201 -9.78 -11.84 8.31
N VAL A 202 -9.79 -10.61 8.85
CA VAL A 202 -8.97 -10.21 10.00
C VAL A 202 -9.22 -11.13 11.19
N ASN A 203 -10.49 -11.36 11.56
CA ASN A 203 -10.82 -12.24 12.68
C ASN A 203 -10.25 -13.64 12.50
N ARG A 204 -10.34 -14.23 11.28
CA ARG A 204 -9.77 -15.56 11.00
C ARG A 204 -8.25 -15.59 11.06
N ILE A 205 -7.60 -14.48 10.61
CA ILE A 205 -6.14 -14.35 10.69
C ILE A 205 -5.70 -14.20 12.15
N ILE A 206 -6.46 -13.46 12.96
CA ILE A 206 -6.19 -13.32 14.40
C ILE A 206 -6.28 -14.67 15.10
N ASP A 207 -7.36 -15.44 14.86
CA ASP A 207 -7.52 -16.80 15.42
C ASP A 207 -6.31 -17.69 15.07
N GLU A 208 -5.84 -17.64 13.82
CA GLU A 208 -4.67 -18.41 13.36
C GLU A 208 -3.35 -17.92 13.99
N LEU A 209 -3.20 -16.59 14.15
CA LEU A 209 -2.02 -16.00 14.81
C LEU A 209 -1.97 -16.33 16.30
N GLU A 210 -3.10 -16.39 16.99
CA GLU A 210 -3.18 -16.81 18.41
C GLU A 210 -2.76 -18.26 18.58
N ASP A 211 -3.12 -19.14 17.64
CA ASP A 211 -2.68 -20.54 17.64
C ASP A 211 -1.16 -20.67 17.38
N LEU A 212 -0.61 -19.87 16.45
CA LEU A 212 0.81 -19.90 16.08
C LEU A 212 1.71 -19.20 17.10
N TYR A 213 1.23 -18.14 17.73
CA TYR A 213 1.97 -17.26 18.63
C TYR A 213 1.19 -16.94 19.92
N PRO A 214 0.83 -17.91 20.76
CA PRO A 214 -0.08 -17.73 21.90
C PRO A 214 0.34 -16.67 22.93
N ASP A 215 1.63 -16.35 22.99
CA ASP A 215 2.19 -15.39 23.95
C ASP A 215 2.59 -14.05 23.29
N SER A 216 2.15 -13.77 22.08
CA SER A 216 2.67 -12.66 21.26
C SER A 216 2.05 -11.28 21.55
N GLY A 217 1.08 -11.19 22.47
CA GLY A 217 0.36 -9.93 22.72
C GLY A 217 -0.75 -9.65 21.69
N GLU A 218 -1.25 -8.42 21.66
CA GLU A 218 -2.34 -8.04 20.78
C GLU A 218 -1.91 -7.90 19.33
N VAL A 219 -2.72 -8.41 18.40
CA VAL A 219 -2.54 -8.21 16.96
C VAL A 219 -2.99 -6.79 16.61
N ARG A 220 -2.17 -6.03 15.90
CA ARG A 220 -2.50 -4.69 15.43
C ARG A 220 -2.99 -4.71 13.99
N VAL A 221 -4.07 -4.01 13.70
CA VAL A 221 -4.67 -3.94 12.37
C VAL A 221 -4.53 -2.54 11.80
N ILE A 222 -3.74 -2.41 10.74
CA ILE A 222 -3.35 -1.14 10.14
C ILE A 222 -3.92 -1.06 8.73
N ALA A 223 -4.76 -0.07 8.44
CA ALA A 223 -5.21 0.24 7.10
C ALA A 223 -4.26 1.20 6.38
N THR A 224 -4.00 0.94 5.11
CA THR A 224 -3.31 1.82 4.17
C THR A 224 -4.00 1.81 2.81
N GLY A 225 -3.44 2.52 1.84
CA GLY A 225 -4.00 2.62 0.49
C GLY A 225 -5.03 3.73 0.32
N GLY A 226 -5.19 4.15 -0.94
CA GLY A 226 -5.99 5.34 -1.28
C GLY A 226 -7.49 5.21 -1.02
N LEU A 227 -8.02 3.99 -0.90
CA LEU A 227 -9.44 3.72 -0.67
C LEU A 227 -9.77 3.34 0.78
N ALA A 228 -8.78 3.26 1.67
CA ALA A 228 -8.98 3.00 3.08
C ALA A 228 -10.03 3.93 3.73
N PRO A 229 -10.07 5.25 3.44
CA PRO A 229 -11.06 6.16 4.03
C PRO A 229 -12.53 5.76 3.81
N LEU A 230 -12.82 4.95 2.80
CA LEU A 230 -14.19 4.49 2.53
C LEU A 230 -14.72 3.51 3.58
N VAL A 231 -13.84 2.78 4.25
CA VAL A 231 -14.21 1.73 5.22
C VAL A 231 -13.84 2.10 6.66
N LEU A 232 -13.03 3.15 6.86
CA LEU A 232 -12.68 3.62 8.21
C LEU A 232 -13.92 4.03 9.01
N GLY A 233 -13.99 3.57 10.27
CA GLY A 233 -15.13 3.80 11.15
C GLY A 233 -16.40 3.04 10.75
N ILE A 234 -16.26 2.04 9.84
CA ILE A 234 -17.27 1.06 9.48
C ILE A 234 -16.75 -0.35 9.80
N SER A 235 -15.52 -0.65 9.38
CA SER A 235 -14.80 -1.84 9.83
C SER A 235 -14.63 -1.79 11.36
N GLU A 236 -14.88 -2.91 12.01
CA GLU A 236 -14.79 -3.07 13.47
C GLU A 236 -13.38 -3.49 13.91
N THR A 237 -12.56 -3.98 12.97
CA THR A 237 -11.24 -4.54 13.26
C THR A 237 -10.08 -3.59 12.96
N ILE A 238 -10.26 -2.59 12.08
CA ILE A 238 -9.20 -1.63 11.75
C ILE A 238 -8.99 -0.67 12.93
N GLU A 239 -7.77 -0.68 13.48
CA GLU A 239 -7.38 0.17 14.62
C GLU A 239 -6.66 1.45 14.18
N PHE A 240 -5.79 1.33 13.18
CA PHE A 240 -4.91 2.41 12.72
C PHE A 240 -5.09 2.68 11.24
N HIS A 241 -4.90 3.95 10.86
CA HIS A 241 -4.83 4.36 9.47
C HIS A 241 -3.49 5.05 9.21
N GLU A 242 -2.65 4.41 8.38
CA GLU A 242 -1.36 4.95 7.99
C GLU A 242 -1.30 5.10 6.45
N PRO A 243 -1.71 6.26 5.93
CA PRO A 243 -1.78 6.48 4.48
C PRO A 243 -0.42 6.46 3.78
N ASP A 244 0.66 6.75 4.51
CA ASP A 244 2.01 6.85 3.99
C ASP A 244 2.88 5.63 4.33
N LEU A 245 2.27 4.50 4.71
CA LEU A 245 2.97 3.30 5.19
C LEU A 245 4.07 2.84 4.23
N THR A 246 3.78 2.78 2.93
CA THR A 246 4.74 2.37 1.90
C THR A 246 5.93 3.34 1.81
N LEU A 247 5.67 4.65 1.86
CA LEU A 247 6.74 5.66 1.86
C LEU A 247 7.63 5.56 3.10
N ILE A 248 7.03 5.32 4.28
CA ILE A 248 7.77 5.08 5.53
C ILE A 248 8.63 3.83 5.39
N GLY A 249 8.09 2.75 4.85
CA GLY A 249 8.83 1.52 4.59
C GLY A 249 10.02 1.72 3.64
N LEU A 250 9.86 2.49 2.58
CA LEU A 250 10.93 2.87 1.65
C LEU A 250 12.05 3.64 2.36
N ARG A 251 11.70 4.61 3.22
CA ARG A 251 12.66 5.33 4.04
C ARG A 251 13.47 4.37 4.92
N LEU A 252 12.79 3.48 5.63
CA LEU A 252 13.44 2.51 6.52
C LEU A 252 14.38 1.56 5.75
N VAL A 253 14.03 1.15 4.53
CA VAL A 253 14.94 0.33 3.70
C VAL A 253 16.13 1.16 3.24
N HIS A 254 15.96 2.41 2.84
CA HIS A 254 17.08 3.27 2.45
C HIS A 254 18.09 3.46 3.57
N GLU A 255 17.64 3.59 4.82
CA GLU A 255 18.51 3.72 6.00
C GLU A 255 19.35 2.46 6.27
N ARG A 256 18.85 1.27 5.88
CA ARG A 256 19.52 -0.02 6.08
C ARG A 256 20.56 -0.37 5.02
N ASN A 257 20.58 0.36 3.89
CA ASN A 257 21.48 0.12 2.76
C ASN A 257 22.45 1.26 2.57
#